data_963683d98f9c9363dccc6cdff840f3d3
#
_entry.id   963683d98f9c9363dccc6cdff840f3d3
#
_cell.length_a   1.000
_cell.length_b   1.000
_cell.length_c   1.000
_cell.angle_alpha   90.00
_cell.angle_beta   90.00
_cell.angle_gamma   90.00
#
_symmetry.space_group_name_H-M   'P 1'
#
loop_
_entity.id
_entity.type
_entity.pdbx_description
1 polymer ?
#
loop_
_entity_poly.entity_id
_entity_poly.type
_entity_poly.pdbx_seq_one_letter_code
_entity_poly.pdbx_strand_id
1 'polypeptide(L)'
;MLKQELEKYVLSFGNLAQNIRQENKLKPLIRIGCIESLSVDLLPKLIIRLRNKTRQLVSVVGTSDVLHQKLLSGELDVIFSSDSTVDLANLKRQKIFQEGSLLVFPKKMENSKCWKSWDSLKFCGLPFLKYHHSSGGGKLNEVFLDTSGISLPHQLEVDCNSTMLALISEGVGWTVSRASTILQNKNFMDKVTYRPMPAPLLSRKVYVLARRNEPEILMNTFIEEACRILREDILKELVDIAPWMKQEIFVLDPESKLLKNIQGKTLKDS
;
A
#
# COMPACT_ATOMS: atom_id res chain seq x y z
N MET A 1 -39.03 -28.32 -23.87
CA MET A 1 -38.50 -27.79 -25.14
C MET A 1 -37.71 -26.49 -24.96
N LEU A 2 -38.31 -25.41 -24.47
CA LEU A 2 -37.61 -24.12 -24.31
C LEU A 2 -36.35 -24.15 -23.42
N LYS A 3 -36.41 -24.90 -22.31
CA LYS A 3 -35.28 -25.03 -21.35
C LYS A 3 -34.05 -25.74 -21.97
N GLN A 4 -34.28 -26.77 -22.76
CA GLN A 4 -33.20 -27.49 -23.41
C GLN A 4 -32.56 -26.70 -24.56
N GLU A 5 -33.32 -25.85 -25.23
CA GLU A 5 -32.79 -24.91 -26.23
C GLU A 5 -31.95 -23.81 -25.56
N LEU A 6 -32.42 -23.22 -24.44
CA LEU A 6 -31.67 -22.24 -23.67
C LEU A 6 -30.34 -22.80 -23.16
N GLU A 7 -30.34 -24.03 -22.62
CA GLU A 7 -29.11 -24.71 -22.18
C GLU A 7 -28.11 -24.92 -23.31
N LYS A 8 -28.58 -25.26 -24.53
CA LYS A 8 -27.73 -25.36 -25.73
C LYS A 8 -27.10 -24.02 -26.10
N TYR A 9 -27.86 -22.91 -26.05
CA TYR A 9 -27.32 -21.59 -26.35
C TYR A 9 -26.31 -21.14 -25.28
N VAL A 10 -26.57 -21.36 -24.02
CA VAL A 10 -25.63 -21.05 -22.91
C VAL A 10 -24.32 -21.83 -23.06
N LEU A 11 -24.39 -23.14 -23.40
CA LEU A 11 -23.22 -23.97 -23.69
C LEU A 11 -22.49 -23.53 -24.95
N SER A 12 -23.23 -23.15 -26.00
CA SER A 12 -22.65 -22.64 -27.25
C SER A 12 -21.93 -21.30 -27.04
N PHE A 13 -22.53 -20.37 -26.27
CA PHE A 13 -21.88 -19.12 -25.91
C PHE A 13 -20.65 -19.36 -24.99
N GLY A 14 -20.72 -20.32 -24.06
CA GLY A 14 -19.60 -20.72 -23.24
C GLY A 14 -18.43 -21.27 -24.05
N ASN A 15 -18.74 -22.15 -25.02
CA ASN A 15 -17.74 -22.72 -25.92
C ASN A 15 -17.18 -21.66 -26.89
N LEU A 16 -18.02 -20.75 -27.41
CA LEU A 16 -17.57 -19.64 -28.24
C LEU A 16 -16.65 -18.70 -27.46
N ALA A 17 -16.98 -18.36 -26.21
CA ALA A 17 -16.15 -17.56 -25.36
C ALA A 17 -14.82 -18.26 -25.02
N GLN A 18 -14.83 -19.59 -24.82
CA GLN A 18 -13.60 -20.37 -24.62
C GLN A 18 -12.78 -20.47 -25.93
N ASN A 19 -13.40 -20.68 -27.08
CA ASN A 19 -12.71 -20.74 -28.37
C ASN A 19 -12.11 -19.37 -28.74
N ILE A 20 -12.83 -18.27 -28.52
CA ILE A 20 -12.29 -16.90 -28.67
C ILE A 20 -11.11 -16.65 -27.71
N ARG A 21 -11.14 -17.22 -26.53
CA ARG A 21 -10.01 -17.16 -25.58
C ARG A 21 -8.84 -18.07 -26.00
N GLN A 22 -9.08 -19.18 -26.67
CA GLN A 22 -8.05 -20.13 -27.12
C GLN A 22 -7.48 -19.79 -28.50
N GLU A 23 -8.31 -19.38 -29.45
CA GLU A 23 -7.87 -19.01 -30.82
C GLU A 23 -7.26 -17.62 -30.89
N ASN A 24 -7.74 -16.68 -30.10
CA ASN A 24 -7.08 -15.42 -29.93
C ASN A 24 -6.10 -15.56 -28.72
N LYS A 25 -4.83 -15.73 -29.01
CA LYS A 25 -3.72 -15.39 -28.11
C LYS A 25 -3.70 -13.89 -27.79
N LEU A 26 -4.86 -13.27 -27.61
CA LEU A 26 -4.99 -11.87 -27.24
C LEU A 26 -4.62 -11.75 -25.77
N LYS A 27 -3.45 -11.19 -25.56
CA LYS A 27 -3.00 -10.80 -24.24
C LYS A 27 -4.13 -10.02 -23.53
N PRO A 28 -4.39 -10.24 -22.24
CA PRO A 28 -5.52 -9.62 -21.55
C PRO A 28 -5.34 -8.10 -21.42
N LEU A 29 -6.45 -7.38 -21.36
CA LEU A 29 -6.52 -6.05 -20.77
C LEU A 29 -6.53 -6.24 -19.25
N ILE A 30 -5.65 -5.56 -18.52
CA ILE A 30 -5.57 -5.61 -17.06
C ILE A 30 -5.64 -4.20 -16.49
N ARG A 31 -6.48 -4.01 -15.48
CA ARG A 31 -6.69 -2.75 -14.76
C ARG A 31 -6.20 -2.87 -13.34
N ILE A 32 -5.19 -2.06 -13.00
CA ILE A 32 -4.48 -2.15 -11.72
C ILE A 32 -4.81 -0.91 -10.88
N GLY A 33 -5.19 -1.11 -9.62
CA GLY A 33 -5.27 -0.07 -8.61
C GLY A 33 -4.07 -0.10 -7.66
N CYS A 34 -3.54 1.06 -7.29
CA CYS A 34 -2.46 1.15 -6.31
C CYS A 34 -2.66 2.33 -5.37
N ILE A 35 -2.40 2.11 -4.09
CA ILE A 35 -2.34 3.20 -3.11
C ILE A 35 -1.18 4.15 -3.43
N GLU A 36 -1.37 5.43 -3.11
CA GLU A 36 -0.43 6.49 -3.45
C GLU A 36 1.01 6.16 -3.02
N SER A 37 1.23 5.73 -1.78
CA SER A 37 2.55 5.49 -1.20
C SER A 37 3.40 4.39 -1.86
N LEU A 38 2.85 3.61 -2.78
CA LEU A 38 3.56 2.61 -3.57
C LEU A 38 3.50 2.89 -5.07
N SER A 39 2.79 3.94 -5.48
CA SER A 39 2.49 4.20 -6.88
C SER A 39 3.72 4.60 -7.71
N VAL A 40 4.69 5.27 -7.13
CA VAL A 40 5.89 5.75 -7.83
C VAL A 40 6.99 4.67 -7.88
N ASP A 41 7.19 3.93 -6.79
CA ASP A 41 8.31 3.00 -6.70
C ASP A 41 7.96 1.57 -7.13
N LEU A 42 6.72 1.11 -6.85
CA LEU A 42 6.28 -0.24 -7.20
C LEU A 42 5.61 -0.31 -8.58
N LEU A 43 4.61 0.56 -8.83
CA LEU A 43 3.71 0.41 -9.97
C LEU A 43 4.42 0.53 -11.34
N PRO A 44 5.33 1.49 -11.59
CA PRO A 44 6.04 1.57 -12.86
C PRO A 44 6.91 0.34 -13.14
N LYS A 45 7.62 -0.18 -12.14
CA LYS A 45 8.46 -1.37 -12.26
C LYS A 45 7.60 -2.60 -12.57
N LEU A 46 6.44 -2.72 -11.92
CA LEU A 46 5.47 -3.78 -12.14
C LEU A 46 4.90 -3.73 -13.57
N ILE A 47 4.53 -2.55 -14.05
CA ILE A 47 4.06 -2.33 -15.43
C ILE A 47 5.13 -2.73 -16.44
N ILE A 48 6.38 -2.32 -16.23
CA ILE A 48 7.50 -2.66 -17.12
C ILE A 48 7.68 -4.18 -17.20
N ARG A 49 7.60 -4.91 -16.08
CA ARG A 49 7.74 -6.37 -16.05
C ARG A 49 6.55 -7.10 -16.70
N LEU A 50 5.34 -6.53 -16.63
CA LEU A 50 4.11 -7.17 -17.11
C LEU A 50 3.66 -6.72 -18.52
N ARG A 51 4.16 -5.60 -19.05
CA ARG A 51 3.69 -5.04 -20.34
C ARG A 51 3.71 -6.01 -21.52
N ASN A 52 4.71 -6.91 -21.53
CA ASN A 52 4.84 -7.89 -22.61
C ASN A 52 3.87 -9.08 -22.48
N LYS A 53 3.27 -9.26 -21.28
CA LYS A 53 2.29 -10.32 -20.98
C LYS A 53 0.85 -9.86 -21.18
N THR A 54 0.63 -8.57 -21.47
CA THR A 54 -0.69 -7.95 -21.57
C THR A 54 -0.85 -7.20 -22.89
N ARG A 55 -2.09 -7.09 -23.38
CA ARG A 55 -2.42 -6.22 -24.53
C ARG A 55 -2.44 -4.75 -24.12
N GLN A 56 -2.97 -4.47 -22.95
CA GLN A 56 -3.10 -3.13 -22.39
C GLN A 56 -3.07 -3.22 -20.88
N LEU A 57 -2.37 -2.27 -20.24
CA LEU A 57 -2.40 -2.04 -18.81
C LEU A 57 -3.01 -0.66 -18.55
N VAL A 58 -4.01 -0.64 -17.67
CA VAL A 58 -4.58 0.61 -17.14
C VAL A 58 -4.22 0.67 -15.67
N SER A 59 -3.71 1.80 -15.20
CA SER A 59 -3.38 1.99 -13.79
C SER A 59 -4.16 3.16 -13.20
N VAL A 60 -4.65 2.96 -11.97
CA VAL A 60 -5.37 3.96 -11.19
C VAL A 60 -4.69 4.09 -9.83
N VAL A 61 -4.37 5.31 -9.44
CA VAL A 61 -3.87 5.62 -8.09
C VAL A 61 -5.00 6.25 -7.29
N GLY A 62 -5.17 5.82 -6.05
CA GLY A 62 -6.24 6.33 -5.20
C GLY A 62 -6.14 5.89 -3.75
N THR A 63 -7.11 6.30 -2.95
CA THR A 63 -7.26 5.82 -1.58
C THR A 63 -7.75 4.37 -1.54
N SER A 64 -7.51 3.66 -0.44
CA SER A 64 -7.96 2.28 -0.29
C SER A 64 -9.45 2.12 -0.54
N ASP A 65 -10.30 3.01 0.00
CA ASP A 65 -11.76 2.94 -0.15
C ASP A 65 -12.19 3.06 -1.61
N VAL A 66 -11.63 4.03 -2.35
CA VAL A 66 -11.92 4.23 -3.79
C VAL A 66 -11.48 3.01 -4.61
N LEU A 67 -10.29 2.48 -4.33
CA LEU A 67 -9.77 1.30 -5.03
C LEU A 67 -10.61 0.06 -4.77
N HIS A 68 -11.09 -0.14 -3.53
CA HIS A 68 -11.98 -1.25 -3.19
C HIS A 68 -13.33 -1.14 -3.92
N GLN A 69 -13.94 0.03 -3.96
CA GLN A 69 -15.19 0.24 -4.71
C GLN A 69 -15.01 -0.09 -6.19
N LYS A 70 -13.91 0.38 -6.81
CA LYS A 70 -13.58 0.09 -8.20
C LYS A 70 -13.26 -1.39 -8.47
N LEU A 71 -12.67 -2.09 -7.50
CA LEU A 71 -12.46 -3.53 -7.59
C LEU A 71 -13.79 -4.29 -7.56
N LEU A 72 -14.68 -3.95 -6.64
CA LEU A 72 -15.98 -4.60 -6.48
C LEU A 72 -16.91 -4.32 -7.68
N SER A 73 -16.88 -3.10 -8.24
CA SER A 73 -17.64 -2.75 -9.45
C SER A 73 -17.09 -3.36 -10.75
N GLY A 74 -15.89 -3.97 -10.70
CA GLY A 74 -15.24 -4.53 -11.91
C GLY A 74 -14.52 -3.50 -12.78
N GLU A 75 -14.37 -2.26 -12.31
CA GLU A 75 -13.55 -1.26 -12.98
C GLU A 75 -12.05 -1.53 -12.83
N LEU A 76 -11.64 -2.26 -11.77
CA LEU A 76 -10.29 -2.77 -11.55
C LEU A 76 -10.29 -4.29 -11.41
N ASP A 77 -9.19 -4.92 -11.77
CA ASP A 77 -9.03 -6.38 -11.73
C ASP A 77 -8.17 -6.81 -10.54
N VAL A 78 -7.12 -6.03 -10.22
CA VAL A 78 -6.21 -6.25 -9.08
C VAL A 78 -5.90 -4.91 -8.43
N ILE A 79 -5.85 -4.87 -7.09
CA ILE A 79 -5.45 -3.67 -6.36
C ILE A 79 -4.37 -3.96 -5.31
N PHE A 80 -3.52 -2.97 -5.08
CA PHE A 80 -2.59 -2.88 -3.94
C PHE A 80 -3.18 -1.91 -2.94
N SER A 81 -3.56 -2.41 -1.76
CA SER A 81 -4.28 -1.62 -0.75
C SER A 81 -3.74 -1.88 0.65
N SER A 82 -3.84 -0.89 1.53
CA SER A 82 -3.45 -0.98 2.93
C SER A 82 -4.62 -1.23 3.89
N ASP A 83 -5.84 -1.27 3.40
CA ASP A 83 -7.02 -1.49 4.25
C ASP A 83 -7.29 -2.98 4.46
N SER A 84 -7.56 -3.34 5.74
CA SER A 84 -7.90 -4.69 6.16
C SER A 84 -9.40 -4.91 6.43
N THR A 85 -10.21 -3.85 6.40
CA THR A 85 -11.62 -3.87 6.87
C THR A 85 -12.64 -4.23 5.79
N VAL A 86 -12.20 -4.65 4.61
CA VAL A 86 -13.09 -4.95 3.48
C VAL A 86 -13.81 -6.28 3.70
N ASP A 87 -15.08 -6.32 3.31
CA ASP A 87 -15.84 -7.56 3.20
C ASP A 87 -15.11 -8.58 2.31
N LEU A 88 -14.56 -9.61 2.96
CA LEU A 88 -13.75 -10.63 2.32
C LEU A 88 -14.57 -11.71 1.61
N ALA A 89 -15.90 -11.71 1.73
CA ALA A 89 -16.74 -12.76 1.16
C ALA A 89 -16.54 -12.89 -0.36
N ASN A 90 -16.36 -11.75 -1.05
CA ASN A 90 -16.24 -11.68 -2.51
C ASN A 90 -14.82 -11.40 -3.02
N LEU A 91 -13.83 -11.30 -2.13
CA LEU A 91 -12.44 -10.98 -2.48
C LEU A 91 -11.47 -12.08 -2.08
N LYS A 92 -10.41 -12.25 -2.89
CA LYS A 92 -9.18 -12.92 -2.52
C LYS A 92 -8.21 -11.87 -2.01
N ARG A 93 -7.47 -12.17 -0.93
CA ARG A 93 -6.52 -11.25 -0.31
C ARG A 93 -5.23 -11.96 0.07
N GLN A 94 -4.09 -11.37 -0.27
CA GLN A 94 -2.77 -11.81 0.17
C GLN A 94 -1.99 -10.63 0.73
N LYS A 95 -1.53 -10.73 1.98
CA LYS A 95 -0.59 -9.78 2.57
C LYS A 95 0.77 -9.96 1.91
N ILE A 96 1.33 -8.90 1.33
CA ILE A 96 2.62 -8.93 0.62
C ILE A 96 3.70 -8.10 1.30
N PHE A 97 3.31 -7.09 2.07
CA PHE A 97 4.24 -6.14 2.65
C PHE A 97 3.73 -5.64 4.00
N GLN A 98 4.65 -5.38 4.92
CA GLN A 98 4.39 -4.73 6.20
C GLN A 98 5.54 -3.80 6.53
N GLU A 99 5.24 -2.60 6.99
CA GLU A 99 6.23 -1.62 7.44
C GLU A 99 5.77 -0.94 8.73
N GLY A 100 6.72 -0.58 9.59
CA GLY A 100 6.48 0.24 10.75
C GLY A 100 6.19 1.69 10.37
N SER A 101 5.73 2.48 11.33
CA SER A 101 5.54 3.92 11.19
C SER A 101 6.71 4.68 11.79
N LEU A 102 6.93 5.89 11.31
CA LEU A 102 7.98 6.81 11.77
C LEU A 102 7.42 8.23 11.93
N LEU A 103 8.14 9.03 12.68
CA LEU A 103 7.85 10.46 12.83
C LEU A 103 8.63 11.24 11.78
N VAL A 104 7.97 12.23 11.16
CA VAL A 104 8.59 13.16 10.21
C VAL A 104 8.50 14.57 10.73
N PHE A 105 9.64 15.24 10.79
CA PHE A 105 9.78 16.62 11.25
C PHE A 105 10.48 17.49 10.20
N PRO A 106 10.31 18.83 10.26
CA PRO A 106 11.17 19.74 9.52
C PRO A 106 12.66 19.53 9.87
N LYS A 107 13.55 19.72 8.92
CA LYS A 107 15.01 19.55 9.12
C LYS A 107 15.54 20.36 10.30
N LYS A 108 15.01 21.57 10.55
CA LYS A 108 15.36 22.41 11.70
C LYS A 108 15.17 21.73 13.07
N MET A 109 14.34 20.68 13.14
CA MET A 109 14.07 19.91 14.36
C MET A 109 15.01 18.68 14.52
N GLU A 110 16.04 18.55 13.69
CA GLU A 110 16.94 17.39 13.69
C GLU A 110 17.57 17.12 15.06
N ASN A 111 17.94 18.17 15.81
CA ASN A 111 18.55 18.06 17.13
C ASN A 111 17.55 18.04 18.30
N SER A 112 16.24 18.15 18.00
CA SER A 112 15.20 18.08 19.02
C SER A 112 15.10 16.67 19.62
N LYS A 113 14.75 16.60 20.90
CA LYS A 113 14.53 15.34 21.61
C LYS A 113 13.04 15.08 21.92
N CYS A 114 12.14 15.91 21.40
CA CYS A 114 10.70 15.81 21.66
C CYS A 114 10.06 14.50 21.16
N TRP A 115 10.70 13.80 20.23
CA TRP A 115 10.21 12.54 19.67
C TRP A 115 10.28 11.33 20.62
N LYS A 116 10.88 11.48 21.81
CA LYS A 116 11.13 10.36 22.73
C LYS A 116 9.87 9.82 23.41
N SER A 117 8.82 10.62 23.54
CA SER A 117 7.55 10.21 24.12
C SER A 117 6.38 10.97 23.50
N TRP A 118 5.19 10.39 23.56
CA TRP A 118 3.96 11.03 23.09
C TRP A 118 3.65 12.33 23.85
N ASP A 119 3.95 12.37 25.15
CA ASP A 119 3.78 13.59 25.95
C ASP A 119 4.74 14.70 25.52
N SER A 120 6.01 14.38 25.25
CA SER A 120 6.96 15.35 24.72
C SER A 120 6.57 15.88 23.34
N LEU A 121 5.90 15.05 22.52
CA LEU A 121 5.41 15.44 21.20
C LEU A 121 4.28 16.48 21.27
N LYS A 122 3.43 16.42 22.29
CA LYS A 122 2.36 17.42 22.52
C LYS A 122 2.91 18.83 22.69
N PHE A 123 4.12 18.94 23.24
CA PHE A 123 4.77 20.21 23.60
C PHE A 123 6.00 20.50 22.74
N CYS A 124 6.15 19.89 21.58
CA CYS A 124 7.34 20.04 20.73
C CYS A 124 7.45 21.42 20.03
N GLY A 125 6.47 22.30 20.21
CA GLY A 125 6.43 23.63 19.59
C GLY A 125 5.95 23.67 18.14
N LEU A 126 5.52 22.52 17.60
CA LEU A 126 4.94 22.40 16.27
C LEU A 126 3.63 21.62 16.33
N PRO A 127 2.58 21.99 15.58
CA PRO A 127 1.34 21.24 15.52
C PRO A 127 1.54 19.89 14.85
N PHE A 128 0.72 18.92 15.24
CA PHE A 128 0.57 17.66 14.53
C PHE A 128 -0.23 17.90 13.23
N LEU A 129 0.30 17.45 12.09
CA LEU A 129 -0.40 17.47 10.82
C LEU A 129 -1.04 16.10 10.62
N LYS A 130 -2.36 16.08 10.55
CA LYS A 130 -3.17 14.85 10.46
C LYS A 130 -3.37 14.48 9.00
N TYR A 131 -3.22 13.20 8.67
CA TYR A 131 -3.72 12.69 7.41
C TYR A 131 -5.25 12.58 7.48
N HIS A 132 -5.91 13.02 6.41
CA HIS A 132 -7.37 12.93 6.32
C HIS A 132 -7.84 11.47 6.39
N HIS A 133 -8.95 11.23 7.08
CA HIS A 133 -9.50 9.89 7.33
C HIS A 133 -9.89 9.12 6.04
N SER A 134 -10.14 9.81 4.92
CA SER A 134 -10.39 9.17 3.62
C SER A 134 -9.16 8.42 3.07
N SER A 135 -7.94 8.75 3.55
CA SER A 135 -6.75 7.99 3.21
C SER A 135 -6.59 6.78 4.14
N GLY A 136 -6.20 5.61 3.61
CA GLY A 136 -5.98 4.43 4.44
C GLY A 136 -4.91 4.65 5.52
N GLY A 137 -3.91 5.49 5.25
CA GLY A 137 -2.91 5.91 6.23
C GLY A 137 -3.47 6.81 7.33
N GLY A 138 -4.37 7.73 6.98
CA GLY A 138 -5.04 8.62 7.93
C GLY A 138 -5.95 7.85 8.88
N LYS A 139 -6.82 7.00 8.33
CA LYS A 139 -7.72 6.13 9.12
C LYS A 139 -6.93 5.24 10.09
N LEU A 140 -5.83 4.63 9.63
CA LEU A 140 -4.98 3.79 10.47
C LEU A 140 -4.32 4.59 11.61
N ASN A 141 -3.80 5.79 11.32
CA ASN A 141 -3.21 6.67 12.34
C ASN A 141 -4.26 7.13 13.36
N GLU A 142 -5.45 7.50 12.90
CA GLU A 142 -6.56 7.95 13.75
C GLU A 142 -6.99 6.85 14.73
N VAL A 143 -7.32 5.67 14.22
CA VAL A 143 -7.69 4.51 15.05
C VAL A 143 -6.59 4.18 16.06
N PHE A 144 -5.33 4.23 15.64
CA PHE A 144 -4.19 3.99 16.53
C PHE A 144 -4.11 5.03 17.65
N LEU A 145 -4.17 6.32 17.34
CA LEU A 145 -4.11 7.40 18.33
C LEU A 145 -5.27 7.31 19.33
N ASP A 146 -6.48 7.07 18.83
CA ASP A 146 -7.69 6.94 19.65
C ASP A 146 -7.61 5.73 20.59
N THR A 147 -7.25 4.55 20.06
CA THR A 147 -7.15 3.31 20.86
C THR A 147 -6.01 3.35 21.87
N SER A 148 -4.97 4.14 21.59
CA SER A 148 -3.83 4.35 22.50
C SER A 148 -4.06 5.49 23.50
N GLY A 149 -5.18 6.19 23.44
CA GLY A 149 -5.48 7.35 24.28
C GLY A 149 -4.56 8.55 24.05
N ILE A 150 -3.99 8.66 22.83
CA ILE A 150 -3.03 9.71 22.47
C ILE A 150 -3.80 10.85 21.80
N SER A 151 -3.92 11.98 22.50
CA SER A 151 -4.50 13.20 21.95
C SER A 151 -3.39 14.18 21.56
N LEU A 152 -3.35 14.57 20.29
CA LEU A 152 -2.38 15.53 19.75
C LEU A 152 -3.11 16.77 19.24
N PRO A 153 -2.68 17.98 19.60
CA PRO A 153 -3.24 19.19 19.03
C PRO A 153 -2.92 19.25 17.53
N HIS A 154 -3.94 19.34 16.70
CA HIS A 154 -3.81 19.43 15.24
C HIS A 154 -4.58 20.63 14.72
N GLN A 155 -4.09 21.24 13.63
CA GLN A 155 -4.72 22.38 12.99
C GLN A 155 -5.06 22.13 11.51
N LEU A 156 -4.37 21.15 10.91
CA LEU A 156 -4.48 20.86 9.48
C LEU A 156 -4.69 19.37 9.25
N GLU A 157 -5.58 19.07 8.32
CA GLU A 157 -5.77 17.74 7.75
C GLU A 157 -5.43 17.76 6.27
N VAL A 158 -4.67 16.78 5.81
CA VAL A 158 -4.15 16.67 4.44
C VAL A 158 -4.35 15.25 3.93
N ASP A 159 -4.84 15.09 2.71
CA ASP A 159 -5.10 13.78 2.07
C ASP A 159 -3.98 13.30 1.15
N CYS A 160 -3.06 14.18 0.77
CA CYS A 160 -1.97 13.95 -0.20
C CYS A 160 -0.61 13.87 0.51
N ASN A 161 0.16 12.81 0.23
CA ASN A 161 1.49 12.61 0.81
C ASN A 161 2.48 13.72 0.43
N SER A 162 2.47 14.16 -0.83
CA SER A 162 3.40 15.21 -1.30
C SER A 162 3.08 16.56 -0.64
N THR A 163 1.80 16.90 -0.50
CA THR A 163 1.38 18.12 0.22
C THR A 163 1.77 18.06 1.69
N MET A 164 1.60 16.91 2.34
CA MET A 164 2.03 16.70 3.73
C MET A 164 3.52 16.97 3.91
N LEU A 165 4.37 16.37 3.06
CA LEU A 165 5.82 16.54 3.15
C LEU A 165 6.27 17.95 2.76
N ALA A 166 5.59 18.61 1.82
CA ALA A 166 5.84 20.01 1.49
C ALA A 166 5.60 20.91 2.71
N LEU A 167 4.45 20.78 3.39
CA LEU A 167 4.14 21.54 4.60
C LEU A 167 5.16 21.31 5.72
N ILE A 168 5.59 20.06 5.92
CA ILE A 168 6.62 19.72 6.90
C ILE A 168 7.96 20.37 6.51
N SER A 169 8.34 20.33 5.24
CA SER A 169 9.59 20.92 4.75
C SER A 169 9.66 22.42 4.99
N GLU A 170 8.52 23.10 4.95
CA GLU A 170 8.40 24.54 5.26
C GLU A 170 8.27 24.83 6.77
N GLY A 171 8.26 23.78 7.60
CA GLY A 171 8.27 23.92 9.04
C GLY A 171 6.90 24.17 9.67
N VAL A 172 5.82 23.86 8.96
CA VAL A 172 4.43 24.06 9.44
C VAL A 172 4.06 23.12 10.58
N GLY A 173 4.60 21.88 10.58
CA GLY A 173 4.27 20.90 11.61
C GLY A 173 5.06 19.61 11.47
N TRP A 174 4.57 18.54 12.12
CA TRP A 174 5.13 17.19 12.07
C TRP A 174 4.02 16.15 11.93
N THR A 175 4.36 14.92 11.51
CA THR A 175 3.36 13.85 11.31
C THR A 175 3.90 12.46 11.63
N VAL A 176 2.98 11.49 11.76
CA VAL A 176 3.26 10.04 11.71
C VAL A 176 3.11 9.57 10.26
N SER A 177 4.18 9.03 9.69
CA SER A 177 4.23 8.58 8.30
C SER A 177 4.94 7.23 8.16
N ARG A 178 5.39 6.87 6.96
CA ARG A 178 6.05 5.61 6.63
C ARG A 178 7.27 5.86 5.73
N ALA A 179 8.23 4.94 5.78
CA ALA A 179 9.41 5.04 4.92
C ALA A 179 9.04 5.01 3.43
N SER A 180 8.04 4.25 3.02
CA SER A 180 7.53 4.22 1.64
C SER A 180 6.97 5.58 1.17
N THR A 181 6.32 6.34 2.07
CA THR A 181 5.85 7.70 1.75
C THR A 181 7.00 8.66 1.49
N ILE A 182 8.08 8.54 2.27
CA ILE A 182 9.28 9.34 2.09
C ILE A 182 9.98 8.98 0.78
N LEU A 183 10.14 7.68 0.52
CA LEU A 183 10.78 7.17 -0.70
C LEU A 183 10.09 7.70 -1.96
N GLN A 184 8.76 7.68 -1.98
CA GLN A 184 7.97 8.23 -3.08
C GLN A 184 8.21 9.73 -3.31
N ASN A 185 8.62 10.46 -2.29
CA ASN A 185 8.75 11.92 -2.30
C ASN A 185 10.21 12.36 -2.04
N LYS A 186 11.16 11.77 -2.78
CA LYS A 186 12.61 11.99 -2.60
C LYS A 186 13.03 13.46 -2.63
N ASN A 187 12.30 14.31 -3.31
CA ASN A 187 12.56 15.77 -3.40
C ASN A 187 12.43 16.52 -2.07
N PHE A 188 11.85 15.90 -1.05
CA PHE A 188 11.75 16.48 0.29
C PHE A 188 12.74 15.88 1.30
N MET A 189 13.48 14.84 0.93
CA MET A 189 14.32 14.07 1.87
C MET A 189 15.34 14.94 2.62
N ASP A 190 15.96 15.89 1.93
CA ASP A 190 16.98 16.77 2.53
C ASP A 190 16.38 17.88 3.40
N LYS A 191 15.07 18.15 3.26
CA LYS A 191 14.36 19.20 3.97
C LYS A 191 13.63 18.73 5.22
N VAL A 192 13.56 17.42 5.44
CA VAL A 192 12.89 16.82 6.59
C VAL A 192 13.86 15.92 7.37
N THR A 193 13.49 15.55 8.57
CA THR A 193 14.22 14.56 9.39
C THR A 193 13.25 13.52 9.91
N TYR A 194 13.75 12.29 10.11
CA TYR A 194 12.95 11.15 10.53
C TYR A 194 13.39 10.69 11.91
N ARG A 195 12.43 10.18 12.70
CA ARG A 195 12.70 9.63 14.03
C ARG A 195 11.87 8.38 14.26
N PRO A 196 12.37 7.45 15.06
CA PRO A 196 11.56 6.34 15.55
C PRO A 196 10.30 6.85 16.24
N MET A 197 9.21 6.14 16.07
CA MET A 197 7.99 6.40 16.82
C MET A 197 8.14 5.89 18.27
N PRO A 198 7.72 6.64 19.30
CA PRO A 198 7.69 6.11 20.67
C PRO A 198 6.62 5.02 20.81
N ALA A 199 6.80 4.13 21.77
CA ALA A 199 5.79 3.11 22.06
C ALA A 199 4.45 3.73 22.52
N PRO A 200 3.29 3.14 22.17
CA PRO A 200 3.14 1.95 21.38
C PRO A 200 3.49 2.17 19.91
N LEU A 201 3.87 1.11 19.20
CA LEU A 201 4.27 1.17 17.78
C LEU A 201 3.07 0.91 16.86
N LEU A 202 3.12 1.52 15.69
CA LEU A 202 2.13 1.34 14.64
C LEU A 202 2.77 0.73 13.40
N SER A 203 2.19 -0.32 12.85
CA SER A 203 2.58 -0.89 11.56
C SER A 203 1.44 -0.88 10.55
N ARG A 204 1.80 -0.73 9.29
CA ARG A 204 0.88 -0.82 8.16
C ARG A 204 1.09 -2.13 7.41
N LYS A 205 0.00 -2.78 7.04
CA LYS A 205 0.00 -3.98 6.19
C LYS A 205 -0.51 -3.62 4.80
N VAL A 206 0.13 -4.13 3.76
CA VAL A 206 -0.29 -3.95 2.37
C VAL A 206 -0.64 -5.31 1.78
N TYR A 207 -1.73 -5.33 1.03
CA TYR A 207 -2.32 -6.51 0.44
C TYR A 207 -2.45 -6.36 -1.08
N VAL A 208 -2.36 -7.46 -1.78
CA VAL A 208 -2.91 -7.64 -3.12
C VAL A 208 -4.31 -8.19 -2.95
N LEU A 209 -5.28 -7.57 -3.62
CA LEU A 209 -6.67 -8.02 -3.64
C LEU A 209 -7.15 -8.18 -5.09
N ALA A 210 -7.97 -9.21 -5.29
CA ALA A 210 -8.69 -9.46 -6.54
C ALA A 210 -10.09 -10.01 -6.20
N ARG A 211 -11.04 -9.92 -7.15
CA ARG A 211 -12.34 -10.58 -6.98
C ARG A 211 -12.16 -12.09 -6.91
N ARG A 212 -13.05 -12.77 -6.17
CA ARG A 212 -12.96 -14.23 -5.98
C ARG A 212 -13.07 -15.02 -7.28
N ASN A 213 -13.77 -14.50 -8.27
CA ASN A 213 -13.94 -15.10 -9.60
C ASN A 213 -12.81 -14.79 -10.59
N GLU A 214 -11.85 -13.93 -10.23
CA GLU A 214 -10.67 -13.72 -11.06
C GLU A 214 -9.77 -14.98 -11.10
N PRO A 215 -9.10 -15.25 -12.25
CA PRO A 215 -8.16 -16.36 -12.34
C PRO A 215 -7.04 -16.26 -11.29
N GLU A 216 -6.75 -17.36 -10.61
CA GLU A 216 -5.66 -17.38 -9.60
C GLU A 216 -4.31 -17.00 -10.18
N ILE A 217 -4.05 -17.41 -11.43
CA ILE A 217 -2.80 -17.09 -12.11
C ILE A 217 -2.58 -15.58 -12.24
N LEU A 218 -3.66 -14.80 -12.40
CA LEU A 218 -3.56 -13.36 -12.45
C LEU A 218 -3.02 -12.82 -11.13
N MET A 219 -3.69 -13.14 -10.02
CA MET A 219 -3.32 -12.67 -8.69
C MET A 219 -1.91 -13.14 -8.30
N ASN A 220 -1.58 -14.41 -8.54
CA ASN A 220 -0.27 -14.97 -8.21
C ASN A 220 0.85 -14.28 -8.99
N THR A 221 0.65 -14.00 -10.29
CA THR A 221 1.61 -13.26 -11.11
C THR A 221 1.89 -11.87 -10.51
N PHE A 222 0.85 -11.15 -10.07
CA PHE A 222 1.02 -9.84 -9.44
C PHE A 222 1.71 -9.93 -8.08
N ILE A 223 1.40 -10.93 -7.28
CA ILE A 223 2.06 -11.17 -5.99
C ILE A 223 3.55 -11.45 -6.19
N GLU A 224 3.90 -12.37 -7.08
CA GLU A 224 5.29 -12.77 -7.33
C GLU A 224 6.13 -11.59 -7.82
N GLU A 225 5.66 -10.86 -8.85
CA GLU A 225 6.41 -9.73 -9.40
C GLU A 225 6.49 -8.56 -8.41
N ALA A 226 5.42 -8.26 -7.68
CA ALA A 226 5.44 -7.22 -6.64
C ALA A 226 6.39 -7.56 -5.50
N CYS A 227 6.36 -8.80 -5.00
CA CYS A 227 7.27 -9.25 -3.94
C CYS A 227 8.73 -9.22 -4.40
N ARG A 228 9.00 -9.57 -5.66
CA ARG A 228 10.35 -9.48 -6.24
C ARG A 228 10.83 -8.03 -6.26
N ILE A 229 10.03 -7.10 -6.79
CA ILE A 229 10.36 -5.67 -6.83
C ILE A 229 10.57 -5.12 -5.41
N LEU A 230 9.67 -5.44 -4.49
CA LEU A 230 9.78 -4.99 -3.09
C LEU A 230 11.10 -5.45 -2.45
N ARG A 231 11.54 -6.67 -2.70
CA ARG A 231 12.79 -7.21 -2.12
C ARG A 231 14.04 -6.70 -2.79
N GLU A 232 14.07 -6.73 -4.12
CA GLU A 232 15.28 -6.45 -4.90
C GLU A 232 15.55 -4.96 -5.01
N ASP A 233 14.49 -4.15 -5.16
CA ASP A 233 14.63 -2.74 -5.51
C ASP A 233 14.24 -1.78 -4.37
N ILE A 234 13.22 -2.12 -3.55
CA ILE A 234 12.59 -1.15 -2.64
C ILE A 234 13.07 -1.34 -1.19
N LEU A 235 13.18 -2.58 -0.72
CA LEU A 235 13.45 -2.87 0.70
C LEU A 235 14.74 -2.23 1.21
N LYS A 236 15.79 -2.22 0.39
CA LYS A 236 17.07 -1.58 0.73
C LYS A 236 16.89 -0.07 0.90
N GLU A 237 16.24 0.59 -0.06
CA GLU A 237 16.02 2.03 -0.02
C GLU A 237 15.18 2.44 1.22
N LEU A 238 14.17 1.64 1.59
CA LEU A 238 13.38 1.88 2.80
C LEU A 238 14.22 1.80 4.07
N VAL A 239 15.12 0.81 4.14
CA VAL A 239 16.02 0.64 5.28
C VAL A 239 17.09 1.73 5.32
N ASP A 240 17.55 2.24 4.18
CA ASP A 240 18.50 3.35 4.12
C ASP A 240 17.88 4.66 4.64
N ILE A 241 16.57 4.88 4.39
CA ILE A 241 15.81 6.01 4.97
C ILE A 241 15.68 5.88 6.49
N ALA A 242 15.36 4.69 7.00
CA ALA A 242 15.08 4.43 8.40
C ALA A 242 15.78 3.15 8.88
N PRO A 243 17.11 3.20 9.16
CA PRO A 243 17.91 2.01 9.48
C PRO A 243 17.43 1.23 10.71
N TRP A 244 16.78 1.88 11.66
CA TRP A 244 16.18 1.23 12.83
C TRP A 244 14.99 0.32 12.48
N MET A 245 14.36 0.54 11.31
CA MET A 245 13.20 -0.25 10.86
C MET A 245 13.60 -1.59 10.19
N LYS A 246 14.86 -1.98 10.19
CA LYS A 246 15.34 -3.27 9.62
C LYS A 246 14.55 -4.48 10.13
N GLN A 247 14.01 -4.40 11.33
CA GLN A 247 13.22 -5.47 11.97
C GLN A 247 11.71 -5.25 11.87
N GLU A 248 11.26 -4.15 11.30
CA GLU A 248 9.85 -3.75 11.21
C GLU A 248 9.31 -3.76 9.77
N ILE A 249 10.20 -3.93 8.77
CA ILE A 249 9.83 -4.01 7.36
C ILE A 249 9.91 -5.46 6.89
N PHE A 250 8.78 -5.99 6.42
CA PHE A 250 8.65 -7.37 5.98
C PHE A 250 8.01 -7.44 4.60
N VAL A 251 8.53 -8.34 3.76
CA VAL A 251 8.01 -8.65 2.43
C VAL A 251 7.67 -10.13 2.37
N LEU A 252 6.56 -10.49 1.75
CA LEU A 252 6.17 -11.87 1.50
C LEU A 252 7.24 -12.56 0.66
N ASP A 253 7.63 -13.74 1.10
CA ASP A 253 8.40 -14.69 0.33
C ASP A 253 7.41 -15.63 -0.40
N PRO A 254 7.27 -15.54 -1.73
CA PRO A 254 6.31 -16.38 -2.45
C PRO A 254 6.54 -17.87 -2.31
N GLU A 255 7.81 -18.30 -2.15
CA GLU A 255 8.18 -19.71 -2.02
C GLU A 255 7.78 -20.28 -0.65
N SER A 256 8.19 -19.61 0.42
CA SER A 256 7.87 -20.02 1.79
C SER A 256 6.48 -19.58 2.27
N LYS A 257 5.82 -18.65 1.54
CA LYS A 257 4.56 -17.98 1.92
C LYS A 257 4.62 -17.25 3.27
N LEU A 258 5.83 -16.90 3.71
CA LEU A 258 6.09 -16.20 4.97
C LEU A 258 6.57 -14.76 4.71
N LEU A 259 6.24 -13.85 5.60
CA LEU A 259 6.76 -12.48 5.60
C LEU A 259 8.16 -12.49 6.22
N LYS A 260 9.16 -12.05 5.45
CA LYS A 260 10.56 -11.98 5.87
C LYS A 260 11.09 -10.55 5.78
N ASN A 261 11.89 -10.14 6.76
CA ASN A 261 12.62 -8.86 6.69
C ASN A 261 13.92 -8.98 5.87
N ILE A 262 14.68 -7.88 5.75
CA ILE A 262 15.94 -7.85 4.99
C ILE A 262 16.99 -8.83 5.52
N GLN A 263 16.89 -9.26 6.78
CA GLN A 263 17.80 -10.22 7.43
C GLN A 263 17.30 -11.68 7.30
N GLY A 264 16.19 -11.91 6.60
CA GLY A 264 15.56 -13.24 6.46
C GLY A 264 14.77 -13.69 7.69
N LYS A 265 14.63 -12.87 8.72
CA LYS A 265 13.80 -13.20 9.89
C LYS A 265 12.32 -13.14 9.52
N THR A 266 11.60 -14.18 9.91
CA THR A 266 10.15 -14.28 9.69
C THR A 266 9.38 -13.42 10.69
N LEU A 267 8.32 -12.77 10.20
CA LEU A 267 7.34 -12.09 11.05
C LEU A 267 6.63 -13.18 11.88
N LYS A 268 6.73 -13.10 13.20
CA LYS A 268 5.89 -13.93 14.09
C LYS A 268 4.49 -13.35 14.07
N ASP A 269 3.48 -14.17 13.76
CA ASP A 269 2.09 -13.74 13.89
C ASP A 269 1.82 -13.49 15.38
N SER A 270 1.51 -12.23 15.68
CA SER A 270 1.07 -11.75 16.99
C SER A 270 -0.43 -11.61 17.01
#